data_59cb2c51c4a8ce368bd2c009a7452ec2
#
_entry.id   59cb2c51c4a8ce368bd2c009a7452ec2
#
_cell.length_a   1.000
_cell.length_b   1.000
_cell.length_c   1.000
_cell.angle_alpha   90.00
_cell.angle_beta   90.00
_cell.angle_gamma   90.00
#
_symmetry.space_group_name_H-M   'P 1'
#
loop_
_entity.id
_entity.type
_entity.pdbx_description
1 polymer ?
#
loop_
_entity_poly.entity_id
_entity_poly.type
_entity_poly.pdbx_seq_one_letter_code
_entity_poly.pdbx_strand_id
1 'polypeptide(L)'
;MKNDIITLEITDVTPEGFGVGRIDGKVYFVADTVSGDICECIVLKELKSHSFAKLVNIKKPSLYRIDPDCTVCRQCGGCVYRHISYEYELILKQNTVRQAFSRIAKAEIEVNPTVHSLPDRYRNKVQYPFAVGEGGKAVFGYYASRSHRIVKHKSCPLQDSLFTEIAASIAVLADKLNIQAYDEESGNGILRHAVMRKNRKNELLLCLVVTKKHRNIELLAEAVAERHKEIIGVHINLNKRRDNVIFGEETYCLLGSEVLTDTLCGKTFEISPRAFYQVNADMAEKLYLHAKELAKTEKSSATILDLYCGAGTIGLSLAGENDKLCGVEIIDAAIENAHRNARLNGRSEKNTLFVCGDASVGVEECKRKFGKPDIIIVDPPRKGLDKEVIETAVKACPEKIVYISCDPATLARDCAIFAEFGYFTSEATPFDLFPRTGHVETALCLSKKAHHEMNLNPAPFEKIKNGQKTIELRLYDKKRRLIKVGDTITFTNNASGETLSTTVKKLHRFDSFAELYSSLPLLQCGYTPENIERAHPSDMDRYYTPEAQSKHGVVGIELCLIKPITDEGGVV
;
A
#
# COMPACT_ATOMS: atom_id res chain seq x y z
N MET A 1 -23.36 -17.71 -25.98
CA MET A 1 -23.48 -19.11 -25.51
C MET A 1 -22.10 -19.72 -25.31
N LYS A 2 -21.94 -20.80 -24.59
CA LYS A 2 -20.64 -21.47 -24.42
C LYS A 2 -20.09 -21.90 -25.79
N ASN A 3 -18.79 -21.65 -26.05
CA ASN A 3 -18.05 -21.90 -27.27
C ASN A 3 -18.33 -20.93 -28.46
N ASP A 4 -19.15 -19.90 -28.26
CA ASP A 4 -19.29 -18.87 -29.29
C ASP A 4 -18.01 -18.06 -29.42
N ILE A 5 -17.68 -17.71 -30.67
CA ILE A 5 -16.58 -16.77 -30.96
C ILE A 5 -17.17 -15.36 -31.00
N ILE A 6 -16.64 -14.48 -30.20
CA ILE A 6 -17.06 -13.08 -30.10
C ILE A 6 -15.90 -12.15 -30.41
N THR A 7 -16.20 -11.00 -30.97
CA THR A 7 -15.23 -9.88 -31.10
C THR A 7 -15.50 -8.92 -29.93
N LEU A 8 -14.48 -8.60 -29.17
CA LEU A 8 -14.59 -7.82 -27.94
C LEU A 8 -13.53 -6.72 -27.91
N GLU A 9 -13.94 -5.52 -27.59
CA GLU A 9 -13.05 -4.42 -27.21
C GLU A 9 -12.83 -4.47 -25.71
N ILE A 10 -11.58 -4.46 -25.30
CA ILE A 10 -11.18 -4.43 -23.88
C ILE A 10 -11.10 -2.99 -23.42
N THR A 11 -11.89 -2.64 -22.43
CA THR A 11 -12.01 -1.25 -21.93
C THR A 11 -11.32 -1.02 -20.59
N ASP A 12 -11.03 -2.09 -19.82
CA ASP A 12 -10.39 -2.02 -18.49
C ASP A 12 -9.64 -3.33 -18.21
N VAL A 13 -8.85 -3.36 -17.13
CA VAL A 13 -8.14 -4.55 -16.65
C VAL A 13 -8.32 -4.66 -15.13
N THR A 14 -8.73 -5.86 -14.67
CA THR A 14 -8.91 -6.11 -13.22
C THR A 14 -7.57 -6.33 -12.51
N PRO A 15 -7.53 -6.19 -11.17
CA PRO A 15 -6.33 -6.53 -10.38
C PRO A 15 -5.86 -7.99 -10.54
N GLU A 16 -6.76 -8.92 -10.90
CA GLU A 16 -6.43 -10.32 -11.18
C GLU A 16 -5.84 -10.53 -12.58
N GLY A 17 -5.70 -9.46 -13.40
CA GLY A 17 -5.14 -9.51 -14.74
C GLY A 17 -6.11 -9.91 -15.85
N PHE A 18 -7.42 -9.83 -15.61
CA PHE A 18 -8.40 -10.03 -16.65
C PHE A 18 -8.76 -8.72 -17.33
N GLY A 19 -8.66 -8.67 -18.65
CA GLY A 19 -9.27 -7.58 -19.41
C GLY A 19 -10.78 -7.66 -19.31
N VAL A 20 -11.43 -6.50 -19.30
CA VAL A 20 -12.87 -6.31 -19.18
C VAL A 20 -13.40 -5.72 -20.47
N GLY A 21 -14.35 -6.41 -21.11
CA GLY A 21 -15.08 -5.87 -22.23
C GLY A 21 -16.59 -6.08 -22.07
N ARG A 22 -17.40 -5.44 -22.92
CA ARG A 22 -18.86 -5.51 -22.85
C ARG A 22 -19.48 -5.72 -24.23
N ILE A 23 -20.49 -6.58 -24.30
CA ILE A 23 -21.36 -6.75 -25.46
C ILE A 23 -22.79 -6.73 -24.92
N ASP A 24 -23.65 -5.86 -25.46
CA ASP A 24 -25.05 -5.70 -25.09
C ASP A 24 -25.26 -5.59 -23.56
N GLY A 25 -24.37 -4.83 -22.89
CA GLY A 25 -24.40 -4.61 -21.45
C GLY A 25 -23.82 -5.76 -20.60
N LYS A 26 -23.56 -6.94 -21.17
CA LYS A 26 -22.96 -8.07 -20.49
C LYS A 26 -21.45 -7.96 -20.40
N VAL A 27 -20.89 -8.21 -19.22
CA VAL A 27 -19.46 -8.15 -18.95
C VAL A 27 -18.76 -9.46 -19.31
N TYR A 28 -17.61 -9.34 -19.96
CA TYR A 28 -16.72 -10.47 -20.29
C TYR A 28 -15.34 -10.23 -19.67
N PHE A 29 -14.82 -11.25 -19.00
CA PHE A 29 -13.46 -11.28 -18.45
C PHE A 29 -12.57 -12.16 -19.32
N VAL A 30 -11.46 -11.60 -19.81
CA VAL A 30 -10.54 -12.27 -20.74
C VAL A 30 -9.12 -12.15 -20.22
N ALA A 31 -8.47 -13.29 -19.96
CA ALA A 31 -7.06 -13.30 -19.55
C ALA A 31 -6.14 -12.89 -20.72
N ASP A 32 -4.93 -12.43 -20.40
CA ASP A 32 -3.90 -12.03 -21.36
C ASP A 32 -4.30 -10.88 -22.32
N THR A 33 -5.25 -10.04 -21.92
CA THR A 33 -5.69 -8.86 -22.69
C THR A 33 -5.42 -7.55 -21.98
N VAL A 34 -5.32 -6.47 -22.74
CA VAL A 34 -4.99 -5.12 -22.25
C VAL A 34 -6.08 -4.15 -22.72
N SER A 35 -6.38 -3.13 -21.92
CA SER A 35 -7.33 -2.08 -22.33
C SER A 35 -6.90 -1.45 -23.67
N GLY A 36 -7.84 -1.35 -24.61
CA GLY A 36 -7.59 -0.92 -25.99
C GLY A 36 -7.32 -2.06 -26.99
N ASP A 37 -7.19 -3.32 -26.53
CA ASP A 37 -7.17 -4.46 -27.44
C ASP A 37 -8.54 -4.69 -28.08
N ILE A 38 -8.57 -4.99 -29.38
CA ILE A 38 -9.73 -5.58 -30.04
C ILE A 38 -9.41 -7.04 -30.32
N CYS A 39 -10.16 -7.94 -29.69
CA CYS A 39 -9.84 -9.37 -29.63
C CYS A 39 -10.96 -10.25 -30.19
N GLU A 40 -10.57 -11.36 -30.80
CA GLU A 40 -11.45 -12.52 -30.96
C GLU A 40 -11.29 -13.44 -29.74
N CYS A 41 -12.41 -13.77 -29.12
CA CYS A 41 -12.44 -14.56 -27.91
C CYS A 41 -13.46 -15.68 -28.02
N ILE A 42 -13.18 -16.84 -27.40
CA ILE A 42 -14.15 -17.94 -27.28
C ILE A 42 -14.72 -17.94 -25.86
N VAL A 43 -16.06 -17.97 -25.74
CA VAL A 43 -16.75 -17.98 -24.47
C VAL A 43 -16.56 -19.34 -23.79
N LEU A 44 -15.88 -19.35 -22.63
CA LEU A 44 -15.63 -20.58 -21.84
C LEU A 44 -16.76 -20.88 -20.88
N LYS A 45 -17.22 -19.85 -20.17
CA LYS A 45 -18.23 -19.98 -19.11
C LYS A 45 -19.15 -18.76 -19.11
N GLU A 46 -20.41 -19.01 -19.09
CA GLU A 46 -21.45 -18.00 -19.00
C GLU A 46 -22.14 -18.06 -17.64
N LEU A 47 -22.19 -16.92 -16.96
CA LEU A 47 -22.90 -16.72 -15.69
C LEU A 47 -24.00 -15.66 -15.89
N LYS A 48 -24.89 -15.53 -14.94
CA LYS A 48 -26.02 -14.60 -15.02
C LYS A 48 -25.59 -13.15 -15.20
N SER A 49 -24.57 -12.69 -14.49
CA SER A 49 -24.10 -11.30 -14.49
C SER A 49 -22.88 -11.05 -15.38
N HIS A 50 -22.09 -12.08 -15.69
CA HIS A 50 -20.84 -11.94 -16.46
C HIS A 50 -20.45 -13.26 -17.12
N SER A 51 -19.44 -13.21 -17.99
CA SER A 51 -18.88 -14.38 -18.66
C SER A 51 -17.37 -14.38 -18.63
N PHE A 52 -16.77 -15.58 -18.70
CA PHE A 52 -15.34 -15.74 -18.93
C PHE A 52 -15.09 -16.20 -20.35
N ALA A 53 -14.14 -15.55 -21.03
CA ALA A 53 -13.75 -15.93 -22.37
C ALA A 53 -12.22 -16.11 -22.46
N LYS A 54 -11.78 -16.87 -23.44
CA LYS A 54 -10.36 -17.12 -23.74
C LYS A 54 -9.99 -16.36 -24.97
N LEU A 55 -8.88 -15.64 -24.93
CA LEU A 55 -8.28 -14.98 -26.06
C LEU A 55 -7.90 -16.02 -27.14
N VAL A 56 -8.38 -15.80 -28.37
CA VAL A 56 -8.01 -16.59 -29.56
C VAL A 56 -7.02 -15.81 -30.40
N ASN A 57 -7.35 -14.56 -30.72
CA ASN A 57 -6.52 -13.71 -31.56
C ASN A 57 -6.70 -12.24 -31.17
N ILE A 58 -5.68 -11.43 -31.39
CA ILE A 58 -5.72 -9.97 -31.24
C ILE A 58 -5.83 -9.36 -32.63
N LYS A 59 -6.98 -8.78 -32.97
CA LYS A 59 -7.21 -8.09 -34.25
C LYS A 59 -6.49 -6.76 -34.30
N LYS A 60 -6.53 -6.02 -33.19
CA LYS A 60 -5.84 -4.74 -33.05
C LYS A 60 -5.24 -4.67 -31.66
N PRO A 61 -3.90 -4.65 -31.55
CA PRO A 61 -3.24 -4.54 -30.26
C PRO A 61 -3.39 -3.15 -29.65
N SER A 62 -3.51 -3.10 -28.33
CA SER A 62 -3.41 -1.87 -27.53
C SER A 62 -2.02 -1.26 -27.63
N LEU A 63 -1.93 0.07 -27.49
CA LEU A 63 -0.65 0.78 -27.35
C LEU A 63 0.08 0.43 -26.02
N TYR A 64 -0.66 -0.08 -25.04
CA TYR A 64 -0.13 -0.47 -23.74
C TYR A 64 0.31 -1.93 -23.68
N ARG A 65 0.13 -2.68 -24.77
CA ARG A 65 0.58 -4.08 -24.86
C ARG A 65 2.07 -4.14 -25.15
N ILE A 66 2.75 -5.02 -24.40
CA ILE A 66 4.15 -5.38 -24.66
C ILE A 66 4.30 -6.90 -24.77
N ASP A 67 5.35 -7.34 -25.43
CA ASP A 67 5.72 -8.76 -25.41
C ASP A 67 6.38 -9.12 -24.09
N PRO A 68 5.88 -10.16 -23.38
CA PRO A 68 6.48 -10.58 -22.11
C PRO A 68 7.91 -11.13 -22.33
N ASP A 69 8.85 -10.63 -21.55
CA ASP A 69 10.24 -11.10 -21.51
C ASP A 69 10.42 -12.39 -20.68
N CYS A 70 9.37 -12.88 -20.01
CA CYS A 70 9.35 -14.13 -19.26
C CYS A 70 8.67 -15.23 -20.07
N THR A 71 9.41 -16.28 -20.42
CA THR A 71 8.92 -17.39 -21.27
C THR A 71 7.82 -18.23 -20.63
N VAL A 72 7.65 -18.16 -19.31
CA VAL A 72 6.67 -18.94 -18.55
C VAL A 72 5.55 -18.09 -17.91
N CYS A 73 5.50 -16.79 -18.17
CA CYS A 73 4.56 -15.88 -17.50
C CYS A 73 3.08 -16.29 -17.64
N ARG A 74 2.69 -16.90 -18.78
CA ARG A 74 1.32 -17.39 -19.01
C ARG A 74 1.00 -18.70 -18.27
N GLN A 75 2.00 -19.38 -17.74
CA GLN A 75 1.84 -20.64 -17.00
C GLN A 75 2.06 -20.44 -15.50
N CYS A 76 2.98 -19.55 -15.14
CA CYS A 76 3.33 -19.21 -13.77
C CYS A 76 2.26 -18.29 -13.17
N GLY A 77 1.86 -18.54 -11.92
CA GLY A 77 0.88 -17.70 -11.19
C GLY A 77 1.47 -16.42 -10.58
N GLY A 78 2.74 -16.10 -10.85
CA GLY A 78 3.43 -14.99 -10.15
C GLY A 78 3.19 -13.61 -10.73
N CYS A 79 2.90 -13.48 -12.02
CA CYS A 79 2.71 -12.21 -12.72
C CYS A 79 1.39 -12.20 -13.48
N VAL A 80 0.63 -11.11 -13.33
CA VAL A 80 -0.65 -10.93 -14.05
C VAL A 80 -0.59 -9.76 -15.05
N TYR A 81 0.42 -8.87 -14.94
CA TYR A 81 0.59 -7.67 -15.77
C TYR A 81 1.85 -7.69 -16.64
N ARG A 82 2.51 -8.86 -16.83
CA ARG A 82 3.78 -8.92 -17.58
C ARG A 82 3.64 -8.59 -19.07
N HIS A 83 2.44 -8.64 -19.61
CA HIS A 83 2.10 -8.27 -20.98
C HIS A 83 1.60 -6.83 -21.14
N ILE A 84 1.66 -6.04 -20.07
CA ILE A 84 1.21 -4.65 -19.98
C ILE A 84 2.44 -3.75 -19.79
N SER A 85 2.47 -2.58 -20.45
CA SER A 85 3.53 -1.59 -20.22
C SER A 85 3.54 -1.14 -18.77
N TYR A 86 4.72 -0.87 -18.21
CA TYR A 86 4.84 -0.56 -16.79
C TYR A 86 4.14 0.75 -16.43
N GLU A 87 4.20 1.73 -17.32
CA GLU A 87 3.52 3.02 -17.18
C GLU A 87 2.00 2.83 -17.03
N TYR A 88 1.42 1.95 -17.85
CA TYR A 88 -0.01 1.67 -17.76
C TYR A 88 -0.38 0.83 -16.53
N GLU A 89 0.48 -0.08 -16.10
CA GLU A 89 0.32 -0.80 -14.82
C GLU A 89 0.17 0.18 -13.64
N LEU A 90 0.97 1.25 -13.59
CA LEU A 90 0.89 2.28 -12.55
C LEU A 90 -0.47 3.02 -12.58
N ILE A 91 -0.98 3.30 -13.78
CA ILE A 91 -2.32 3.91 -13.95
C ILE A 91 -3.42 2.96 -13.47
N LEU A 92 -3.33 1.67 -13.79
CA LEU A 92 -4.29 0.67 -13.32
C LEU A 92 -4.33 0.59 -11.79
N LYS A 93 -3.16 0.62 -11.13
CA LYS A 93 -3.06 0.62 -9.66
C LYS A 93 -3.65 1.88 -9.04
N GLN A 94 -3.37 3.06 -9.59
CA GLN A 94 -4.00 4.32 -9.17
C GLN A 94 -5.53 4.26 -9.32
N ASN A 95 -6.02 3.77 -10.46
CA ASN A 95 -7.45 3.64 -10.71
C ASN A 95 -8.12 2.65 -9.77
N THR A 96 -7.45 1.55 -9.37
CA THR A 96 -7.96 0.59 -8.39
C THR A 96 -8.25 1.28 -7.06
N VAL A 97 -7.32 2.11 -6.57
CA VAL A 97 -7.53 2.89 -5.34
C VAL A 97 -8.66 3.89 -5.51
N ARG A 98 -8.67 4.68 -6.60
CA ARG A 98 -9.73 5.67 -6.88
C ARG A 98 -11.11 5.01 -6.92
N GLN A 99 -11.26 3.89 -7.61
CA GLN A 99 -12.53 3.16 -7.71
C GLN A 99 -12.98 2.59 -6.37
N ALA A 100 -12.06 2.13 -5.52
CA ALA A 100 -12.38 1.64 -4.18
C ALA A 100 -13.00 2.75 -3.32
N PHE A 101 -12.40 3.95 -3.29
CA PHE A 101 -12.95 5.08 -2.54
C PHE A 101 -14.28 5.55 -3.11
N SER A 102 -14.40 5.72 -4.41
CA SER A 102 -15.65 6.15 -5.05
C SER A 102 -16.80 5.17 -4.83
N ARG A 103 -16.57 3.87 -4.97
CA ARG A 103 -17.63 2.85 -4.93
C ARG A 103 -17.95 2.35 -3.53
N ILE A 104 -16.94 2.19 -2.66
CA ILE A 104 -17.10 1.58 -1.32
C ILE A 104 -17.25 2.65 -0.26
N ALA A 105 -16.30 3.59 -0.16
CA ALA A 105 -16.37 4.68 0.79
C ALA A 105 -17.38 5.77 0.38
N LYS A 106 -17.82 5.79 -0.88
CA LYS A 106 -18.66 6.84 -1.47
C LYS A 106 -18.07 8.24 -1.23
N ALA A 107 -16.76 8.32 -1.23
CA ALA A 107 -15.98 9.52 -0.98
C ALA A 107 -15.11 9.84 -2.19
N GLU A 108 -15.06 11.10 -2.56
CA GLU A 108 -14.11 11.61 -3.53
C GLU A 108 -12.90 12.16 -2.79
N ILE A 109 -11.75 11.50 -2.98
CA ILE A 109 -10.46 11.92 -2.46
C ILE A 109 -9.48 12.10 -3.61
N GLU A 110 -8.43 12.88 -3.40
CA GLU A 110 -7.32 12.93 -4.33
C GLU A 110 -6.52 11.62 -4.24
N VAL A 111 -6.35 10.93 -5.37
CA VAL A 111 -5.48 9.76 -5.46
C VAL A 111 -4.24 10.15 -6.26
N ASN A 112 -3.12 10.25 -5.56
CA ASN A 112 -1.84 10.63 -6.14
C ASN A 112 -1.40 9.61 -7.23
N PRO A 113 -0.54 9.99 -8.18
CA PRO A 113 0.09 9.03 -9.08
C PRO A 113 0.77 7.91 -8.29
N THR A 114 0.66 6.67 -8.79
CA THR A 114 1.32 5.53 -8.13
C THR A 114 2.83 5.71 -8.11
N VAL A 115 3.42 5.64 -6.91
CA VAL A 115 4.88 5.71 -6.74
C VAL A 115 5.50 4.46 -7.36
N HIS A 116 6.33 4.66 -8.38
CA HIS A 116 6.93 3.59 -9.17
C HIS A 116 8.11 2.91 -8.47
N SER A 117 8.27 1.63 -8.76
CA SER A 117 9.42 0.79 -8.39
C SER A 117 10.32 0.51 -9.60
N LEU A 118 11.44 -0.18 -9.37
CA LEU A 118 12.06 -0.96 -10.42
C LEU A 118 11.19 -2.19 -10.66
N PRO A 119 10.73 -2.46 -11.92
CA PRO A 119 9.77 -3.54 -12.18
C PRO A 119 10.40 -4.94 -12.09
N ASP A 120 11.72 -5.03 -12.05
CA ASP A 120 12.49 -6.27 -12.04
C ASP A 120 13.50 -6.30 -10.90
N ARG A 121 13.91 -7.50 -10.50
CA ARG A 121 14.92 -7.80 -9.46
C ARG A 121 14.65 -7.18 -8.09
N TYR A 122 13.40 -6.82 -7.81
CA TYR A 122 13.04 -6.19 -6.55
C TYR A 122 12.86 -7.17 -5.38
N ARG A 123 12.58 -8.46 -5.70
CA ARG A 123 12.30 -9.44 -4.64
C ARG A 123 13.57 -9.85 -3.92
N ASN A 124 13.59 -9.59 -2.62
CA ASN A 124 14.65 -10.03 -1.70
C ASN A 124 14.35 -11.37 -1.02
N LYS A 125 13.17 -11.96 -1.25
CA LYS A 125 12.74 -13.24 -0.69
C LYS A 125 12.09 -14.12 -1.75
N VAL A 126 12.46 -15.40 -1.77
CA VAL A 126 11.85 -16.42 -2.60
C VAL A 126 11.50 -17.67 -1.79
N GLN A 127 10.51 -18.40 -2.27
CA GLN A 127 10.06 -19.66 -1.69
C GLN A 127 9.85 -20.66 -2.84
N TYR A 128 10.82 -21.49 -3.07
CA TYR A 128 10.77 -22.49 -4.13
C TYR A 128 10.26 -23.82 -3.61
N PRO A 129 9.09 -24.30 -4.05
CA PRO A 129 8.69 -25.68 -3.87
C PRO A 129 9.57 -26.61 -4.70
N PHE A 130 9.86 -27.78 -4.15
CA PHE A 130 10.49 -28.91 -4.83
C PHE A 130 9.47 -30.02 -5.04
N ALA A 131 9.55 -30.69 -6.17
CA ALA A 131 8.71 -31.84 -6.49
C ALA A 131 9.51 -32.90 -7.24
N VAL A 132 8.92 -34.09 -7.36
CA VAL A 132 9.46 -35.18 -8.15
C VAL A 132 9.16 -34.93 -9.62
N GLY A 133 10.20 -34.79 -10.43
CA GLY A 133 10.11 -34.64 -11.88
C GLY A 133 10.29 -35.96 -12.63
N GLU A 134 10.50 -35.85 -13.94
CA GLU A 134 10.76 -37.00 -14.80
C GLU A 134 11.99 -37.80 -14.34
N GLY A 135 11.87 -39.12 -14.35
CA GLY A 135 12.95 -40.01 -13.90
C GLY A 135 13.22 -39.93 -12.39
N GLY A 136 12.30 -39.44 -11.58
CA GLY A 136 12.45 -39.35 -10.12
C GLY A 136 13.35 -38.23 -9.64
N LYS A 137 13.82 -37.34 -10.53
CA LYS A 137 14.72 -36.22 -10.19
C LYS A 137 14.02 -35.10 -9.50
N ALA A 138 14.73 -34.42 -8.59
CA ALA A 138 14.22 -33.21 -7.95
C ALA A 138 14.09 -32.05 -8.94
N VAL A 139 12.94 -31.42 -8.97
CA VAL A 139 12.65 -30.19 -9.76
C VAL A 139 12.11 -29.10 -8.86
N PHE A 140 12.33 -27.86 -9.27
CA PHE A 140 11.83 -26.68 -8.57
C PHE A 140 11.23 -25.67 -9.54
N GLY A 141 10.48 -24.72 -9.02
CA GLY A 141 9.87 -23.66 -9.82
C GLY A 141 8.82 -22.91 -9.00
N TYR A 142 7.85 -22.31 -9.69
CA TYR A 142 6.68 -21.72 -9.05
C TYR A 142 5.43 -22.48 -9.42
N TYR A 143 4.40 -22.38 -8.59
CA TYR A 143 3.12 -23.02 -8.89
C TYR A 143 2.42 -22.32 -10.06
N ALA A 144 1.80 -23.11 -10.92
CA ALA A 144 0.84 -22.60 -11.88
C ALA A 144 -0.36 -21.99 -11.15
N SER A 145 -0.98 -20.99 -11.77
CA SER A 145 -2.14 -20.33 -11.18
C SER A 145 -3.23 -21.34 -10.78
N ARG A 146 -3.69 -21.27 -9.53
CA ARG A 146 -4.72 -22.14 -8.94
C ARG A 146 -4.40 -23.63 -9.02
N SER A 147 -3.13 -23.99 -8.94
CA SER A 147 -2.65 -25.38 -9.03
C SER A 147 -1.37 -25.56 -8.22
N HIS A 148 -1.07 -26.80 -7.81
CA HIS A 148 0.20 -27.19 -7.21
C HIS A 148 1.20 -27.74 -8.25
N ARG A 149 0.86 -27.66 -9.54
CA ARG A 149 1.79 -28.04 -10.61
C ARG A 149 2.94 -27.05 -10.69
N ILE A 150 4.16 -27.54 -10.57
CA ILE A 150 5.37 -26.71 -10.68
C ILE A 150 5.61 -26.32 -12.14
N VAL A 151 5.76 -25.03 -12.37
CA VAL A 151 6.24 -24.44 -13.61
C VAL A 151 7.74 -24.23 -13.48
N LYS A 152 8.51 -25.08 -14.15
CA LYS A 152 9.97 -25.00 -14.20
C LYS A 152 10.39 -23.74 -14.96
N HIS A 153 11.41 -23.05 -14.49
CA HIS A 153 11.97 -21.88 -15.17
C HIS A 153 13.50 -21.82 -14.97
N LYS A 154 14.19 -21.22 -15.92
CA LYS A 154 15.64 -21.00 -15.86
C LYS A 154 16.02 -19.69 -15.17
N SER A 155 15.11 -18.72 -15.18
CA SER A 155 15.26 -17.40 -14.56
C SER A 155 13.90 -16.81 -14.27
N CYS A 156 13.83 -15.95 -13.27
CA CYS A 156 12.66 -15.13 -12.97
C CYS A 156 13.07 -13.64 -12.94
N PRO A 157 12.53 -12.79 -13.82
CA PRO A 157 12.93 -11.38 -13.86
C PRO A 157 12.66 -10.61 -12.57
N LEU A 158 11.68 -11.04 -11.73
CA LEU A 158 11.33 -10.35 -10.49
C LEU A 158 12.38 -10.44 -9.39
N GLN A 159 13.36 -11.34 -9.50
CA GLN A 159 14.32 -11.66 -8.45
C GLN A 159 15.75 -11.73 -8.97
N ASP A 160 16.70 -11.75 -8.05
CA ASP A 160 18.10 -11.99 -8.36
C ASP A 160 18.33 -13.40 -8.92
N SER A 161 19.23 -13.56 -9.92
CA SER A 161 19.58 -14.85 -10.53
C SER A 161 20.14 -15.82 -9.51
N LEU A 162 20.86 -15.33 -8.49
CA LEU A 162 21.46 -16.12 -7.42
C LEU A 162 20.46 -17.08 -6.77
N PHE A 163 19.20 -16.64 -6.58
CA PHE A 163 18.18 -17.53 -6.01
C PHE A 163 17.89 -18.75 -6.89
N THR A 164 17.86 -18.57 -8.20
CA THR A 164 17.64 -19.67 -9.15
C THR A 164 18.87 -20.58 -9.22
N GLU A 165 20.07 -20.03 -9.16
CA GLU A 165 21.33 -20.76 -9.17
C GLU A 165 21.48 -21.64 -7.92
N ILE A 166 21.15 -21.10 -6.74
CA ILE A 166 21.14 -21.86 -5.48
C ILE A 166 20.08 -22.97 -5.54
N ALA A 167 18.85 -22.68 -6.00
CA ALA A 167 17.81 -23.68 -6.10
C ALA A 167 18.19 -24.81 -7.08
N ALA A 168 18.83 -24.49 -8.19
CA ALA A 168 19.37 -25.50 -9.13
C ALA A 168 20.48 -26.36 -8.49
N SER A 169 21.36 -25.73 -7.69
CA SER A 169 22.38 -26.46 -6.92
C SER A 169 21.76 -27.41 -5.90
N ILE A 170 20.72 -26.97 -5.19
CA ILE A 170 19.98 -27.81 -4.24
C ILE A 170 19.38 -29.03 -4.96
N ALA A 171 18.71 -28.83 -6.13
CA ALA A 171 18.11 -29.93 -6.88
C ALA A 171 19.15 -30.99 -7.29
N VAL A 172 20.27 -30.55 -7.89
CA VAL A 172 21.36 -31.44 -8.33
C VAL A 172 22.00 -32.18 -7.16
N LEU A 173 22.23 -31.48 -6.04
CA LEU A 173 22.84 -32.10 -4.85
C LEU A 173 21.87 -33.03 -4.13
N ALA A 174 20.56 -32.71 -4.09
CA ALA A 174 19.54 -33.58 -3.55
C ALA A 174 19.51 -34.95 -4.28
N ASP A 175 19.54 -34.91 -5.62
CA ASP A 175 19.60 -36.14 -6.44
C ASP A 175 20.87 -36.97 -6.12
N LYS A 176 22.05 -36.32 -6.04
CA LYS A 176 23.33 -36.99 -5.71
C LYS A 176 23.34 -37.62 -4.32
N LEU A 177 22.65 -36.99 -3.37
CA LEU A 177 22.53 -37.44 -1.97
C LEU A 177 21.31 -38.35 -1.76
N ASN A 178 20.61 -38.76 -2.83
CA ASN A 178 19.39 -39.58 -2.77
C ASN A 178 18.33 -38.98 -1.82
N ILE A 179 18.17 -37.66 -1.85
CA ILE A 179 17.11 -36.94 -1.11
C ILE A 179 15.91 -36.77 -2.04
N GLN A 180 14.86 -37.49 -1.77
CA GLN A 180 13.62 -37.40 -2.54
C GLN A 180 12.92 -36.08 -2.25
N ALA A 181 12.52 -35.33 -3.29
CA ALA A 181 11.63 -34.22 -3.17
C ALA A 181 10.26 -34.70 -2.67
N TYR A 182 9.54 -33.81 -1.94
CA TYR A 182 8.22 -34.13 -1.39
C TYR A 182 7.18 -34.17 -2.50
N ASP A 183 6.38 -35.21 -2.47
CA ASP A 183 5.25 -35.40 -3.34
C ASP A 183 3.96 -35.14 -2.54
N GLU A 184 3.19 -34.13 -2.94
CA GLU A 184 2.00 -33.67 -2.20
C GLU A 184 0.84 -34.68 -2.26
N GLU A 185 0.75 -35.50 -3.31
CA GLU A 185 -0.32 -36.49 -3.47
C GLU A 185 -0.09 -37.70 -2.56
N SER A 186 1.10 -38.28 -2.63
CA SER A 186 1.44 -39.45 -1.81
C SER A 186 1.84 -39.09 -0.37
N GLY A 187 2.32 -37.87 -0.14
CA GLY A 187 2.90 -37.46 1.13
C GLY A 187 4.31 -38.01 1.39
N ASN A 188 4.95 -38.57 0.38
CA ASN A 188 6.30 -39.14 0.46
C ASN A 188 7.38 -38.09 0.10
N GLY A 189 8.62 -38.38 0.51
CA GLY A 189 9.76 -37.48 0.26
C GLY A 189 10.14 -36.62 1.46
N ILE A 190 11.27 -35.95 1.35
CA ILE A 190 11.86 -35.18 2.46
C ILE A 190 11.92 -33.68 2.15
N LEU A 191 12.46 -33.29 1.00
CA LEU A 191 12.68 -31.90 0.64
C LEU A 191 11.40 -31.26 0.08
N ARG A 192 10.85 -30.27 0.81
CA ARG A 192 9.62 -29.59 0.41
C ARG A 192 9.88 -28.25 -0.26
N HIS A 193 10.61 -27.35 0.44
CA HIS A 193 10.86 -25.99 -0.05
C HIS A 193 12.29 -25.55 0.26
N ALA A 194 12.81 -24.63 -0.56
CA ALA A 194 13.90 -23.75 -0.18
C ALA A 194 13.37 -22.32 -0.06
N VAL A 195 13.45 -21.78 1.14
CA VAL A 195 13.13 -20.38 1.40
C VAL A 195 14.43 -19.62 1.54
N MET A 196 14.61 -18.61 0.70
CA MET A 196 15.83 -17.82 0.66
C MET A 196 15.50 -16.35 0.83
N ARG A 197 16.32 -15.63 1.59
CA ARG A 197 16.24 -14.20 1.75
C ARG A 197 17.62 -13.58 1.61
N LYS A 198 17.71 -12.48 0.86
CA LYS A 198 18.93 -11.73 0.59
C LYS A 198 18.79 -10.30 1.11
N ASN A 199 19.86 -9.74 1.70
CA ASN A 199 19.93 -8.35 2.09
C ASN A 199 20.61 -7.48 1.02
N ARG A 200 20.69 -6.17 1.27
CA ARG A 200 21.36 -5.19 0.40
C ARG A 200 22.90 -5.40 0.31
N LYS A 201 23.51 -6.16 1.23
CA LYS A 201 24.93 -6.51 1.21
C LYS A 201 25.23 -7.77 0.41
N ASN A 202 24.23 -8.33 -0.26
CA ASN A 202 24.31 -9.61 -0.99
C ASN A 202 24.51 -10.84 -0.10
N GLU A 203 24.28 -10.74 1.21
CA GLU A 203 24.28 -11.87 2.12
C GLU A 203 22.91 -12.56 2.09
N LEU A 204 22.90 -13.88 2.26
CA LEU A 204 21.71 -14.71 2.09
C LEU A 204 21.50 -15.67 3.27
N LEU A 205 20.27 -15.77 3.76
CA LEU A 205 19.82 -16.89 4.59
C LEU A 205 19.07 -17.91 3.72
N LEU A 206 19.44 -19.16 3.87
CA LEU A 206 18.76 -20.32 3.29
C LEU A 206 18.00 -21.07 4.40
N CYS A 207 16.73 -21.37 4.19
CA CYS A 207 15.96 -22.28 5.04
C CYS A 207 15.43 -23.44 4.21
N LEU A 208 15.92 -24.66 4.46
CA LEU A 208 15.40 -25.88 3.88
C LEU A 208 14.20 -26.36 4.68
N VAL A 209 13.05 -26.44 4.05
CA VAL A 209 11.82 -26.97 4.63
C VAL A 209 11.73 -28.45 4.31
N VAL A 210 11.71 -29.29 5.32
CA VAL A 210 11.79 -30.74 5.19
C VAL A 210 10.74 -31.45 6.04
N THR A 211 10.36 -32.66 5.67
CA THR A 211 9.36 -33.45 6.42
C THR A 211 9.93 -34.08 7.69
N LYS A 212 11.23 -34.34 7.76
CA LYS A 212 11.93 -34.95 8.89
C LYS A 212 13.41 -34.61 8.92
N LYS A 213 14.04 -34.71 10.10
CA LYS A 213 15.52 -34.67 10.24
C LYS A 213 16.14 -35.85 9.53
N HIS A 214 17.19 -35.60 8.76
CA HIS A 214 17.89 -36.64 8.03
C HIS A 214 19.34 -36.23 7.74
N ARG A 215 20.30 -37.12 7.94
CA ARG A 215 21.74 -36.80 7.78
C ARG A 215 22.07 -36.24 6.38
N ASN A 216 21.43 -36.74 5.34
CA ASN A 216 21.70 -36.25 3.98
C ASN A 216 21.22 -34.81 3.77
N ILE A 217 20.25 -34.29 4.56
CA ILE A 217 19.84 -32.87 4.55
C ILE A 217 20.95 -32.00 5.14
N GLU A 218 21.64 -32.47 6.19
CA GLU A 218 22.79 -31.75 6.77
C GLU A 218 23.92 -31.68 5.75
N LEU A 219 24.26 -32.81 5.09
CA LEU A 219 25.24 -32.85 4.02
C LEU A 219 24.85 -31.96 2.81
N LEU A 220 23.57 -31.92 2.46
CA LEU A 220 23.06 -31.01 1.43
C LEU A 220 23.30 -29.55 1.83
N ALA A 221 22.97 -29.17 3.06
CA ALA A 221 23.14 -27.82 3.58
C ALA A 221 24.62 -27.39 3.54
N GLU A 222 25.53 -28.26 4.02
CA GLU A 222 26.98 -28.05 3.99
C GLU A 222 27.46 -27.82 2.55
N ALA A 223 27.13 -28.73 1.62
CA ALA A 223 27.58 -28.65 0.24
C ALA A 223 27.03 -27.43 -0.53
N VAL A 224 25.81 -27.01 -0.24
CA VAL A 224 25.21 -25.79 -0.83
C VAL A 224 25.90 -24.53 -0.29
N ALA A 225 26.16 -24.47 1.03
CA ALA A 225 26.84 -23.32 1.66
C ALA A 225 28.33 -23.23 1.21
N GLU A 226 29.01 -24.35 1.01
CA GLU A 226 30.37 -24.35 0.46
C GLU A 226 30.42 -23.79 -0.96
N ARG A 227 29.42 -24.10 -1.78
CA ARG A 227 29.33 -23.69 -3.18
C ARG A 227 28.93 -22.23 -3.37
N HIS A 228 28.10 -21.70 -2.48
CA HIS A 228 27.55 -20.34 -2.57
C HIS A 228 27.93 -19.53 -1.33
N LYS A 229 28.99 -18.74 -1.45
CA LYS A 229 29.57 -17.99 -0.33
C LYS A 229 28.71 -16.85 0.19
N GLU A 230 27.70 -16.45 -0.57
CA GLU A 230 26.68 -15.50 -0.18
C GLU A 230 25.77 -16.04 0.93
N ILE A 231 25.69 -17.36 1.11
CA ILE A 231 24.92 -18.00 2.16
C ILE A 231 25.67 -17.86 3.48
N ILE A 232 25.22 -16.93 4.33
CA ILE A 232 25.80 -16.70 5.65
C ILE A 232 25.20 -17.58 6.75
N GLY A 233 24.03 -18.18 6.49
CA GLY A 233 23.37 -19.08 7.44
C GLY A 233 22.41 -20.04 6.75
N VAL A 234 22.37 -21.28 7.25
CA VAL A 234 21.45 -22.32 6.79
C VAL A 234 20.59 -22.80 7.94
N HIS A 235 19.28 -22.75 7.74
CA HIS A 235 18.28 -23.22 8.68
C HIS A 235 17.56 -24.45 8.16
N ILE A 236 17.09 -25.26 9.07
CA ILE A 236 16.18 -26.36 8.79
C ILE A 236 14.83 -26.06 9.46
N ASN A 237 13.77 -26.18 8.68
CA ASN A 237 12.40 -26.11 9.20
C ASN A 237 11.71 -27.46 9.01
N LEU A 238 11.13 -28.00 10.08
CA LEU A 238 10.42 -29.28 10.06
C LEU A 238 8.93 -29.04 9.79
N ASN A 239 8.45 -29.41 8.61
CA ASN A 239 7.06 -29.30 8.23
C ASN A 239 6.47 -30.65 7.79
N LYS A 240 5.65 -31.25 8.68
CA LYS A 240 4.93 -32.50 8.44
C LYS A 240 3.47 -32.28 7.99
N ARG A 241 3.05 -31.02 7.85
CA ARG A 241 1.68 -30.64 7.49
C ARG A 241 1.35 -31.04 6.05
N ARG A 242 0.08 -31.28 5.78
CA ARG A 242 -0.44 -31.58 4.42
C ARG A 242 -1.27 -30.42 3.84
N ASP A 243 -1.20 -29.24 4.46
CA ASP A 243 -1.83 -28.01 3.98
C ASP A 243 -0.84 -27.10 3.25
N ASN A 244 -1.31 -25.92 2.83
CA ASN A 244 -0.53 -24.93 2.07
C ASN A 244 0.46 -24.12 2.92
N VAL A 245 0.58 -24.41 4.22
CA VAL A 245 1.51 -23.69 5.11
C VAL A 245 2.94 -24.17 4.84
N ILE A 246 3.80 -23.24 4.45
CA ILE A 246 5.18 -23.55 4.05
C ILE A 246 6.05 -23.91 5.27
N PHE A 247 5.97 -23.13 6.36
CA PHE A 247 6.75 -23.35 7.56
C PHE A 247 6.01 -24.22 8.59
N GLY A 248 6.65 -25.25 9.07
CA GLY A 248 6.25 -25.95 10.29
C GLY A 248 6.64 -25.17 11.55
N GLU A 249 6.38 -25.76 12.71
CA GLU A 249 6.58 -25.07 13.99
C GLU A 249 8.06 -25.02 14.39
N GLU A 250 8.82 -26.09 14.20
CA GLU A 250 10.22 -26.20 14.57
C GLU A 250 11.14 -25.64 13.48
N THR A 251 11.96 -24.65 13.85
CA THR A 251 13.04 -24.12 12.99
C THR A 251 14.30 -23.99 13.82
N TYR A 252 15.44 -24.43 13.31
CA TYR A 252 16.73 -24.29 13.96
C TYR A 252 17.83 -23.93 12.96
N CYS A 253 18.81 -23.17 13.41
CA CYS A 253 20.01 -22.86 12.65
C CYS A 253 20.92 -24.10 12.64
N LEU A 254 21.30 -24.56 11.45
CA LEU A 254 22.23 -25.67 11.28
C LEU A 254 23.64 -25.15 11.10
N LEU A 255 23.83 -24.09 10.30
CA LEU A 255 25.12 -23.52 9.94
C LEU A 255 25.07 -21.99 9.96
N GLY A 256 26.14 -21.36 10.43
CA GLY A 256 26.39 -19.92 10.27
C GLY A 256 25.46 -19.03 11.10
N SER A 257 24.95 -17.97 10.49
CA SER A 257 24.17 -16.93 11.19
C SER A 257 22.70 -17.31 11.39
N GLU A 258 22.18 -17.01 12.56
CA GLU A 258 20.76 -17.21 12.90
C GLU A 258 19.86 -16.17 12.23
N VAL A 259 20.37 -14.98 11.93
CA VAL A 259 19.61 -13.85 11.41
C VAL A 259 20.33 -13.19 10.24
N LEU A 260 19.55 -12.55 9.38
CA LEU A 260 20.03 -11.65 8.35
C LEU A 260 19.89 -10.21 8.85
N THR A 261 20.92 -9.41 8.72
CA THR A 261 20.87 -7.99 9.06
C THR A 261 20.66 -7.15 7.81
N ASP A 262 19.65 -6.29 7.80
CA ASP A 262 19.39 -5.37 6.69
C ASP A 262 19.13 -3.95 7.19
N THR A 263 19.18 -2.97 6.29
CA THR A 263 18.96 -1.55 6.61
C THR A 263 17.74 -1.04 5.87
N LEU A 264 16.85 -0.32 6.59
CA LEU A 264 15.64 0.29 6.03
C LEU A 264 15.42 1.65 6.71
N CYS A 265 15.22 2.71 5.95
CA CYS A 265 15.07 4.08 6.47
C CYS A 265 16.21 4.51 7.43
N GLY A 266 17.45 4.08 7.16
CA GLY A 266 18.61 4.33 8.02
C GLY A 266 18.61 3.59 9.36
N LYS A 267 17.70 2.63 9.55
CA LYS A 267 17.62 1.76 10.72
C LYS A 267 18.06 0.34 10.37
N THR A 268 18.66 -0.34 11.34
CA THR A 268 19.16 -1.71 11.19
C THR A 268 18.14 -2.70 11.76
N PHE A 269 17.85 -3.77 11.03
CA PHE A 269 16.90 -4.80 11.43
C PHE A 269 17.51 -6.19 11.32
N GLU A 270 17.31 -7.00 12.36
CA GLU A 270 17.53 -8.44 12.33
C GLU A 270 16.28 -9.15 11.83
N ILE A 271 16.49 -10.06 10.87
CA ILE A 271 15.43 -10.75 10.16
C ILE A 271 15.69 -12.24 10.26
N SER A 272 14.85 -12.96 11.01
CA SER A 272 14.89 -14.43 11.04
C SER A 272 14.24 -15.03 9.77
N PRO A 273 14.43 -16.31 9.44
CA PRO A 273 13.83 -16.95 8.28
C PRO A 273 12.29 -16.85 8.22
N ARG A 274 11.64 -16.88 9.39
CA ARG A 274 10.17 -16.80 9.52
C ARG A 274 9.63 -15.39 9.64
N ALA A 275 10.48 -14.40 9.98
CA ALA A 275 10.03 -13.03 10.19
C ALA A 275 9.39 -12.45 8.92
N PHE A 276 8.33 -11.67 9.12
CA PHE A 276 7.83 -10.80 8.08
C PHE A 276 8.82 -9.65 7.84
N TYR A 277 9.12 -9.39 6.61
CA TYR A 277 9.89 -8.23 6.16
C TYR A 277 9.54 -7.98 4.69
N GLN A 278 9.39 -6.74 4.31
CA GLN A 278 8.97 -6.36 2.96
C GLN A 278 9.90 -6.92 1.89
N VAL A 279 9.31 -7.55 0.86
CA VAL A 279 10.09 -8.22 -0.20
C VAL A 279 10.72 -7.27 -1.22
N ASN A 280 10.27 -6.02 -1.25
CA ASN A 280 10.81 -4.92 -2.04
C ASN A 280 11.29 -3.84 -1.07
N ALA A 281 12.53 -3.95 -0.62
CA ALA A 281 13.08 -3.08 0.41
C ALA A 281 13.14 -1.61 -0.05
N ASP A 282 13.46 -1.34 -1.32
CA ASP A 282 13.58 0.03 -1.84
C ASP A 282 12.22 0.74 -1.89
N MET A 283 11.16 0.00 -2.26
CA MET A 283 9.82 0.56 -2.26
C MET A 283 9.24 0.67 -0.84
N ALA A 284 9.54 -0.28 0.04
CA ALA A 284 9.18 -0.20 1.45
C ALA A 284 9.80 1.04 2.13
N GLU A 285 11.04 1.39 1.77
CA GLU A 285 11.69 2.60 2.25
C GLU A 285 10.97 3.87 1.80
N LYS A 286 10.59 3.96 0.53
CA LYS A 286 9.78 5.08 0.00
C LYS A 286 8.43 5.17 0.72
N LEU A 287 7.75 4.04 0.91
CA LEU A 287 6.47 3.95 1.61
C LEU A 287 6.59 4.43 3.07
N TYR A 288 7.61 3.97 3.79
CA TYR A 288 7.79 4.33 5.21
C TYR A 288 8.26 5.78 5.38
N LEU A 289 9.09 6.30 4.48
CA LEU A 289 9.44 7.71 4.47
C LEU A 289 8.21 8.59 4.18
N HIS A 290 7.34 8.19 3.27
CA HIS A 290 6.09 8.90 3.03
C HIS A 290 5.15 8.81 4.25
N ALA A 291 5.00 7.65 4.87
CA ALA A 291 4.24 7.48 6.11
C ALA A 291 4.79 8.35 7.24
N LYS A 292 6.11 8.51 7.32
CA LYS A 292 6.77 9.43 8.26
C LYS A 292 6.38 10.89 8.02
N GLU A 293 6.31 11.33 6.76
CA GLU A 293 5.83 12.68 6.42
C GLU A 293 4.36 12.87 6.82
N LEU A 294 3.50 11.88 6.56
CA LEU A 294 2.10 11.90 6.99
C LEU A 294 1.97 11.99 8.53
N ALA A 295 2.87 11.32 9.24
CA ALA A 295 2.90 11.28 10.70
C ALA A 295 3.44 12.57 11.37
N LYS A 296 4.02 13.52 10.62
CA LYS A 296 4.57 14.75 11.20
C LYS A 296 3.55 15.53 12.02
N THR A 297 3.97 15.97 13.21
CA THR A 297 3.21 16.86 14.11
C THR A 297 4.04 18.11 14.41
N GLU A 298 3.41 19.13 15.00
CA GLU A 298 4.10 20.34 15.49
C GLU A 298 4.83 20.07 16.85
N LYS A 299 4.71 18.88 17.41
CA LYS A 299 5.30 18.52 18.69
C LYS A 299 6.78 18.20 18.55
N SER A 300 7.58 18.63 19.49
CA SER A 300 9.02 18.31 19.57
C SER A 300 9.27 16.84 19.96
N SER A 301 8.27 16.17 20.53
CA SER A 301 8.26 14.75 20.89
C SER A 301 6.83 14.24 20.80
N ALA A 302 6.60 13.29 19.89
CA ALA A 302 5.29 12.66 19.70
C ALA A 302 5.22 11.30 20.41
N THR A 303 4.03 10.92 20.85
CA THR A 303 3.72 9.54 21.28
C THR A 303 3.10 8.79 20.12
N ILE A 304 3.81 7.79 19.60
CA ILE A 304 3.44 6.97 18.45
C ILE A 304 2.99 5.60 18.96
N LEU A 305 1.81 5.16 18.51
CA LEU A 305 1.29 3.82 18.76
C LEU A 305 1.21 3.08 17.41
N ASP A 306 2.01 2.01 17.26
CA ASP A 306 2.06 1.16 16.07
C ASP A 306 1.26 -0.12 16.34
N LEU A 307 0.05 -0.20 15.78
CA LEU A 307 -0.81 -1.38 15.87
C LEU A 307 -0.48 -2.33 14.72
N TYR A 308 -0.34 -3.60 15.01
CA TYR A 308 0.18 -4.64 14.11
C TYR A 308 1.67 -4.46 13.79
N CYS A 309 2.46 -4.09 14.81
CA CYS A 309 3.84 -3.64 14.61
C CYS A 309 4.81 -4.73 14.07
N GLY A 310 4.44 -6.02 14.16
CA GLY A 310 5.33 -7.11 13.76
C GLY A 310 6.68 -7.03 14.46
N ALA A 311 7.78 -7.02 13.71
CA ALA A 311 9.13 -6.83 14.22
C ALA A 311 9.51 -5.36 14.51
N GLY A 312 8.52 -4.46 14.55
CA GLY A 312 8.70 -3.04 14.83
C GLY A 312 9.23 -2.21 13.66
N THR A 313 9.19 -2.73 12.43
CA THR A 313 9.85 -2.09 11.28
C THR A 313 9.28 -0.72 10.94
N ILE A 314 7.95 -0.56 10.96
CA ILE A 314 7.30 0.71 10.62
C ILE A 314 7.51 1.71 11.76
N GLY A 315 7.10 1.37 12.98
CA GLY A 315 7.21 2.27 14.12
C GLY A 315 8.64 2.75 14.36
N LEU A 316 9.64 1.86 14.29
CA LEU A 316 11.06 2.22 14.44
C LEU A 316 11.58 3.11 13.30
N SER A 317 11.06 2.93 12.07
CA SER A 317 11.45 3.76 10.91
C SER A 317 10.84 5.17 11.00
N LEU A 318 9.63 5.30 11.54
CA LEU A 318 8.92 6.57 11.64
C LEU A 318 9.37 7.38 12.85
N ALA A 319 9.60 6.74 14.00
CA ALA A 319 9.91 7.42 15.26
C ALA A 319 11.24 8.17 15.21
N GLY A 320 11.20 9.47 15.56
CA GLY A 320 12.39 10.29 15.81
C GLY A 320 13.07 9.93 17.14
N GLU A 321 14.24 10.52 17.38
CA GLU A 321 15.04 10.23 18.59
C GLU A 321 14.29 10.53 19.90
N ASN A 322 13.54 11.63 19.92
CA ASN A 322 12.81 12.10 21.10
C ASN A 322 11.40 11.50 21.22
N ASP A 323 10.90 10.83 20.17
CA ASP A 323 9.55 10.27 20.16
C ASP A 323 9.44 9.06 21.08
N LYS A 324 8.25 8.90 21.66
CA LYS A 324 7.86 7.71 22.42
C LYS A 324 7.17 6.74 21.46
N LEU A 325 7.62 5.50 21.42
CA LEU A 325 7.08 4.45 20.56
C LEU A 325 6.46 3.35 21.40
N CYS A 326 5.20 3.04 21.15
CA CYS A 326 4.53 1.84 21.61
C CYS A 326 4.16 0.97 20.41
N GLY A 327 4.64 -0.27 20.35
CA GLY A 327 4.26 -1.25 19.32
C GLY A 327 3.41 -2.36 19.93
N VAL A 328 2.40 -2.83 19.19
CA VAL A 328 1.46 -3.87 19.63
C VAL A 328 1.33 -4.95 18.56
N GLU A 329 1.50 -6.18 18.98
CA GLU A 329 1.45 -7.36 18.11
C GLU A 329 0.98 -8.58 18.92
N ILE A 330 0.19 -9.46 18.32
CA ILE A 330 -0.34 -10.65 18.98
C ILE A 330 0.66 -11.82 19.00
N ILE A 331 1.69 -11.76 18.14
CA ILE A 331 2.69 -12.82 17.97
C ILE A 331 3.90 -12.54 18.86
N ASP A 332 4.07 -13.31 19.91
CA ASP A 332 5.14 -13.15 20.89
C ASP A 332 6.55 -13.12 20.26
N ALA A 333 6.85 -14.05 19.35
CA ALA A 333 8.14 -14.08 18.65
C ALA A 333 8.42 -12.82 17.81
N ALA A 334 7.38 -12.14 17.32
CA ALA A 334 7.54 -10.86 16.63
C ALA A 334 7.86 -9.72 17.59
N ILE A 335 7.25 -9.72 18.78
CA ILE A 335 7.56 -8.79 19.88
C ILE A 335 9.01 -8.95 20.35
N GLU A 336 9.50 -10.17 20.50
CA GLU A 336 10.92 -10.41 20.81
C GLU A 336 11.85 -9.81 19.75
N ASN A 337 11.51 -9.98 18.47
CA ASN A 337 12.25 -9.37 17.37
C ASN A 337 12.19 -7.83 17.43
N ALA A 338 11.02 -7.25 17.75
CA ALA A 338 10.85 -5.81 17.87
C ALA A 338 11.72 -5.24 19.01
N HIS A 339 11.81 -5.92 20.13
CA HIS A 339 12.72 -5.54 21.23
C HIS A 339 14.20 -5.58 20.80
N ARG A 340 14.63 -6.63 20.07
CA ARG A 340 16.00 -6.71 19.54
C ARG A 340 16.27 -5.56 18.57
N ASN A 341 15.37 -5.32 17.63
CA ASN A 341 15.49 -4.25 16.65
C ASN A 341 15.51 -2.86 17.30
N ALA A 342 14.73 -2.63 18.35
CA ALA A 342 14.78 -1.37 19.11
C ALA A 342 16.15 -1.13 19.72
N ARG A 343 16.72 -2.15 20.40
CA ARG A 343 18.07 -2.06 21.01
C ARG A 343 19.15 -1.79 19.96
N LEU A 344 19.11 -2.48 18.81
CA LEU A 344 20.03 -2.24 17.70
C LEU A 344 20.01 -0.80 17.19
N ASN A 345 18.85 -0.14 17.30
CA ASN A 345 18.67 1.25 16.88
C ASN A 345 18.78 2.26 18.01
N GLY A 346 19.40 1.89 19.14
CA GLY A 346 19.70 2.80 20.26
C GLY A 346 18.46 3.22 21.08
N ARG A 347 17.32 2.53 20.90
CA ARG A 347 16.13 2.82 21.69
C ARG A 347 16.15 2.05 23.01
N SER A 348 15.63 2.67 24.04
CA SER A 348 15.58 2.12 25.39
C SER A 348 14.14 1.99 25.90
N GLU A 349 13.94 1.28 26.98
CA GLU A 349 12.65 1.15 27.65
C GLU A 349 12.07 2.50 28.14
N LYS A 350 12.89 3.55 28.24
CA LYS A 350 12.42 4.89 28.61
C LYS A 350 11.53 5.52 27.53
N ASN A 351 11.81 5.22 26.25
CA ASN A 351 11.10 5.80 25.13
C ASN A 351 10.48 4.78 24.18
N THR A 352 10.56 3.47 24.52
CA THR A 352 10.00 2.40 23.68
C THR A 352 9.33 1.35 24.55
N LEU A 353 8.20 0.86 24.07
CA LEU A 353 7.42 -0.23 24.67
C LEU A 353 6.91 -1.12 23.55
N PHE A 354 7.09 -2.44 23.68
CA PHE A 354 6.40 -3.41 22.85
C PHE A 354 5.52 -4.29 23.72
N VAL A 355 4.30 -4.54 23.26
CA VAL A 355 3.25 -5.25 24.00
C VAL A 355 2.75 -6.41 23.17
N CYS A 356 2.83 -7.62 23.72
CA CYS A 356 2.16 -8.77 23.17
C CYS A 356 0.68 -8.75 23.57
N GLY A 357 -0.21 -8.49 22.61
CA GLY A 357 -1.65 -8.39 22.89
C GLY A 357 -2.43 -7.80 21.71
N ASP A 358 -3.70 -7.59 21.94
CA ASP A 358 -4.59 -6.91 20.99
C ASP A 358 -4.49 -5.38 21.06
N ALA A 359 -5.22 -4.70 20.16
CA ALA A 359 -5.21 -3.24 20.09
C ALA A 359 -5.68 -2.57 21.40
N SER A 360 -6.63 -3.18 22.14
CA SER A 360 -7.19 -2.59 23.36
C SER A 360 -6.16 -2.61 24.48
N VAL A 361 -5.47 -3.72 24.66
CA VAL A 361 -4.35 -3.86 25.61
C VAL A 361 -3.24 -2.88 25.26
N GLY A 362 -2.89 -2.77 23.99
CA GLY A 362 -1.84 -1.87 23.53
C GLY A 362 -2.16 -0.39 23.77
N VAL A 363 -3.38 0.05 23.51
CA VAL A 363 -3.81 1.43 23.78
C VAL A 363 -3.71 1.76 25.28
N GLU A 364 -4.17 0.86 26.16
CA GLU A 364 -4.12 1.10 27.61
C GLU A 364 -2.69 1.09 28.16
N GLU A 365 -1.84 0.17 27.71
CA GLU A 365 -0.43 0.14 28.10
C GLU A 365 0.34 1.37 27.58
N CYS A 366 0.06 1.81 26.35
CA CYS A 366 0.62 3.06 25.81
C CYS A 366 0.22 4.26 26.69
N LYS A 367 -1.08 4.39 27.00
CA LYS A 367 -1.59 5.46 27.85
C LYS A 367 -0.97 5.45 29.24
N ARG A 368 -0.83 4.26 29.84
CA ARG A 368 -0.25 4.09 31.18
C ARG A 368 1.22 4.54 31.21
N LYS A 369 2.01 4.22 30.19
CA LYS A 369 3.45 4.48 30.17
C LYS A 369 3.81 5.85 29.61
N PHE A 370 3.17 6.25 28.51
CA PHE A 370 3.55 7.43 27.73
C PHE A 370 2.47 8.51 27.64
N GLY A 371 1.28 8.23 28.15
CA GLY A 371 0.12 9.08 27.98
C GLY A 371 -0.62 8.82 26.66
N LYS A 372 -1.54 9.70 26.31
CA LYS A 372 -2.36 9.63 25.12
C LYS A 372 -1.48 9.58 23.85
N PRO A 373 -1.70 8.65 22.91
CA PRO A 373 -0.98 8.64 21.64
C PRO A 373 -1.38 9.86 20.80
N ASP A 374 -0.39 10.51 20.20
CA ASP A 374 -0.58 11.60 19.25
C ASP A 374 -0.85 11.03 17.85
N ILE A 375 -0.16 9.95 17.53
CA ILE A 375 -0.22 9.28 16.23
C ILE A 375 -0.50 7.81 16.46
N ILE A 376 -1.42 7.26 15.69
CA ILE A 376 -1.62 5.82 15.58
C ILE A 376 -1.21 5.42 14.15
N ILE A 377 -0.40 4.37 14.03
CA ILE A 377 -0.05 3.72 12.78
C ILE A 377 -0.78 2.39 12.72
N VAL A 378 -1.34 2.07 11.56
CA VAL A 378 -1.95 0.76 11.30
C VAL A 378 -1.48 0.22 9.97
N ASP A 379 -1.03 -1.05 9.96
CA ASP A 379 -0.70 -1.85 8.76
C ASP A 379 -1.36 -3.23 8.92
N PRO A 380 -2.69 -3.31 8.79
CA PRO A 380 -3.43 -4.54 9.05
C PRO A 380 -3.26 -5.56 7.92
N PRO A 381 -3.58 -6.84 8.16
CA PRO A 381 -3.64 -7.85 7.12
C PRO A 381 -4.74 -7.51 6.08
N ARG A 382 -4.78 -8.25 4.95
CA ARG A 382 -5.70 -8.02 3.83
C ARG A 382 -7.18 -7.85 4.19
N LYS A 383 -7.64 -8.43 5.30
CA LYS A 383 -9.03 -8.27 5.78
C LYS A 383 -9.36 -6.85 6.27
N GLY A 384 -8.36 -5.99 6.43
CA GLY A 384 -8.48 -4.66 7.03
C GLY A 384 -8.64 -4.73 8.55
N LEU A 385 -9.17 -3.66 9.14
CA LEU A 385 -9.40 -3.56 10.58
C LEU A 385 -10.78 -4.12 10.94
N ASP A 386 -10.85 -4.77 12.08
CA ASP A 386 -12.13 -5.09 12.72
C ASP A 386 -12.70 -3.81 13.34
N LYS A 387 -14.03 -3.67 13.37
CA LYS A 387 -14.70 -2.44 13.86
C LYS A 387 -14.28 -2.07 15.29
N GLU A 388 -14.08 -3.06 16.15
CA GLU A 388 -13.63 -2.88 17.53
C GLU A 388 -12.24 -2.24 17.62
N VAL A 389 -11.33 -2.57 16.69
CA VAL A 389 -10.00 -1.95 16.60
C VAL A 389 -10.13 -0.49 16.20
N ILE A 390 -11.00 -0.16 15.23
CA ILE A 390 -11.27 1.21 14.81
C ILE A 390 -11.83 2.02 15.99
N GLU A 391 -12.83 1.50 16.69
CA GLU A 391 -13.40 2.15 17.87
C GLU A 391 -12.35 2.38 18.97
N THR A 392 -11.48 1.42 19.21
CA THR A 392 -10.40 1.51 20.19
C THR A 392 -9.39 2.60 19.80
N ALA A 393 -8.98 2.64 18.53
CA ALA A 393 -8.08 3.67 18.00
C ALA A 393 -8.71 5.08 18.13
N VAL A 394 -9.99 5.21 17.80
CA VAL A 394 -10.72 6.48 17.89
C VAL A 394 -10.90 6.94 19.35
N LYS A 395 -11.21 6.03 20.27
CA LYS A 395 -11.32 6.31 21.73
C LYS A 395 -9.99 6.81 22.34
N ALA A 396 -8.86 6.44 21.75
CA ALA A 396 -7.56 7.00 22.13
C ALA A 396 -7.42 8.47 21.70
N CYS A 397 -8.30 8.97 20.85
CA CYS A 397 -8.33 10.35 20.35
C CYS A 397 -7.00 10.86 19.77
N PRO A 398 -6.31 10.15 18.88
CA PRO A 398 -5.07 10.62 18.28
C PRO A 398 -5.29 11.90 17.46
N GLU A 399 -4.22 12.64 17.20
CA GLU A 399 -4.25 13.75 16.25
C GLU A 399 -4.31 13.22 14.81
N LYS A 400 -3.61 12.10 14.56
CA LYS A 400 -3.49 11.47 13.26
C LYS A 400 -3.54 9.95 13.36
N ILE A 401 -4.11 9.34 12.33
CA ILE A 401 -4.04 7.90 12.10
C ILE A 401 -3.40 7.71 10.71
N VAL A 402 -2.19 7.16 10.67
CA VAL A 402 -1.50 6.80 9.43
C VAL A 402 -1.87 5.37 9.10
N TYR A 403 -2.55 5.18 7.98
CA TYR A 403 -3.00 3.88 7.52
C TYR A 403 -2.19 3.45 6.30
N ILE A 404 -1.52 2.30 6.40
CA ILE A 404 -0.87 1.59 5.30
C ILE A 404 -1.72 0.36 5.01
N SER A 405 -2.00 0.07 3.74
CA SER A 405 -2.87 -1.05 3.37
C SER A 405 -2.46 -1.68 2.05
N CYS A 406 -2.45 -3.01 2.02
CA CYS A 406 -2.24 -3.81 0.81
C CYS A 406 -3.54 -4.13 0.05
N ASP A 407 -4.71 -3.67 0.53
CA ASP A 407 -6.01 -3.89 -0.10
C ASP A 407 -6.84 -2.61 -0.14
N PRO A 408 -7.01 -1.97 -1.32
CA PRO A 408 -7.78 -0.74 -1.45
C PRO A 408 -9.25 -0.84 -1.07
N ALA A 409 -9.85 -2.03 -1.22
CA ALA A 409 -11.28 -2.21 -0.92
C ALA A 409 -11.53 -2.19 0.59
N THR A 410 -10.72 -2.91 1.37
CA THR A 410 -10.81 -2.89 2.84
C THR A 410 -10.38 -1.54 3.40
N LEU A 411 -9.36 -0.89 2.81
CA LEU A 411 -8.96 0.46 3.17
C LEU A 411 -10.12 1.47 3.03
N ALA A 412 -10.80 1.46 1.88
CA ALA A 412 -11.93 2.35 1.63
C ALA A 412 -13.09 2.09 2.60
N ARG A 413 -13.39 0.80 2.90
CA ARG A 413 -14.39 0.43 3.91
C ARG A 413 -14.03 0.99 5.29
N ASP A 414 -12.80 0.79 5.71
CA ASP A 414 -12.35 1.21 7.04
C ASP A 414 -12.32 2.73 7.16
N CYS A 415 -11.92 3.45 6.10
CA CYS A 415 -11.99 4.91 6.03
C CYS A 415 -13.43 5.43 6.16
N ALA A 416 -14.42 4.73 5.57
CA ALA A 416 -15.83 5.08 5.76
C ALA A 416 -16.26 4.94 7.22
N ILE A 417 -15.83 3.87 7.91
CA ILE A 417 -16.10 3.68 9.35
C ILE A 417 -15.41 4.77 10.19
N PHE A 418 -14.13 5.09 9.91
CA PHE A 418 -13.44 6.19 10.60
C PHE A 418 -14.15 7.55 10.41
N ALA A 419 -14.76 7.77 9.23
CA ALA A 419 -15.51 8.98 8.96
C ALA A 419 -16.76 9.13 9.86
N GLU A 420 -17.41 8.04 10.26
CA GLU A 420 -18.52 8.03 11.23
C GLU A 420 -18.07 8.58 12.59
N PHE A 421 -16.78 8.43 12.92
CA PHE A 421 -16.17 8.94 14.16
C PHE A 421 -15.45 10.30 13.99
N GLY A 422 -15.63 10.94 12.82
CA GLY A 422 -15.07 12.27 12.55
C GLY A 422 -13.62 12.31 12.10
N TYR A 423 -13.03 11.15 11.69
CA TYR A 423 -11.70 11.09 11.09
C TYR A 423 -11.81 10.94 9.57
N PHE A 424 -11.18 11.83 8.84
CA PHE A 424 -11.28 11.91 7.38
C PHE A 424 -9.89 11.95 6.75
N THR A 425 -9.81 11.47 5.51
CA THR A 425 -8.67 11.68 4.63
C THR A 425 -9.09 12.51 3.42
N SER A 426 -8.17 13.31 2.90
CA SER A 426 -8.36 14.07 1.66
C SER A 426 -7.59 13.49 0.48
N GLU A 427 -6.60 12.65 0.76
CA GLU A 427 -5.72 12.11 -0.25
C GLU A 427 -5.25 10.70 0.11
N ALA A 428 -4.87 9.93 -0.91
CA ALA A 428 -4.24 8.63 -0.76
C ALA A 428 -3.10 8.49 -1.78
N THR A 429 -1.99 7.89 -1.38
CA THR A 429 -0.84 7.65 -2.25
C THR A 429 -0.63 6.16 -2.45
N PRO A 430 -0.83 5.65 -3.68
CA PRO A 430 -0.51 4.26 -4.04
C PRO A 430 1.00 4.06 -4.22
N PHE A 431 1.49 2.87 -3.85
CA PHE A 431 2.89 2.44 -4.02
C PHE A 431 2.93 1.10 -4.74
N ASP A 432 3.77 1.00 -5.77
CA ASP A 432 3.97 -0.26 -6.48
C ASP A 432 5.03 -1.13 -5.78
N LEU A 433 4.65 -1.74 -4.65
CA LEU A 433 5.51 -2.65 -3.89
C LEU A 433 5.71 -3.99 -4.61
N PHE A 434 4.76 -4.37 -5.46
CA PHE A 434 4.72 -5.65 -6.18
C PHE A 434 4.54 -5.45 -7.69
N PRO A 435 5.55 -4.92 -8.41
CA PRO A 435 5.51 -4.82 -9.87
C PRO A 435 5.12 -6.12 -10.55
N ARG A 436 4.43 -5.99 -11.69
CA ARG A 436 3.90 -7.08 -12.52
C ARG A 436 2.76 -7.88 -11.89
N THR A 437 2.21 -7.37 -10.79
CA THR A 437 1.02 -7.94 -10.11
C THR A 437 -0.05 -6.87 -9.94
N GLY A 438 -1.29 -7.27 -9.69
CA GLY A 438 -2.40 -6.34 -9.40
C GLY A 438 -2.40 -5.78 -7.96
N HIS A 439 -1.42 -6.17 -7.14
CA HIS A 439 -1.32 -5.66 -5.77
C HIS A 439 -0.81 -4.21 -5.76
N VAL A 440 -1.40 -3.41 -4.89
CA VAL A 440 -1.00 -2.03 -4.64
C VAL A 440 -1.03 -1.77 -3.14
N GLU A 441 0.08 -1.24 -2.62
CA GLU A 441 0.11 -0.69 -1.27
C GLU A 441 -0.38 0.74 -1.30
N THR A 442 -1.11 1.18 -0.29
CA THR A 442 -1.66 2.53 -0.24
C THR A 442 -1.42 3.13 1.13
N ALA A 443 -0.83 4.32 1.18
CA ALA A 443 -0.67 5.07 2.41
C ALA A 443 -1.56 6.31 2.41
N LEU A 444 -2.19 6.59 3.55
CA LEU A 444 -2.96 7.81 3.79
C LEU A 444 -2.92 8.22 5.26
N CYS A 445 -3.36 9.45 5.53
CA CYS A 445 -3.51 9.96 6.88
C CYS A 445 -4.97 10.35 7.13
N LEU A 446 -5.53 9.82 8.20
CA LEU A 446 -6.83 10.23 8.73
C LEU A 446 -6.62 11.22 9.88
N SER A 447 -7.35 12.31 9.88
CA SER A 447 -7.35 13.30 10.96
C SER A 447 -8.77 13.82 11.20
N LYS A 448 -9.02 14.36 12.40
CA LYS A 448 -10.28 15.04 12.67
C LYS A 448 -10.36 16.28 11.80
N LYS A 449 -11.58 16.61 11.35
CA LYS A 449 -11.83 17.89 10.70
C LYS A 449 -11.52 19.00 11.68
N ALA A 450 -10.69 19.93 11.26
CA ALA A 450 -10.43 21.14 12.01
C ALA A 450 -11.52 22.18 11.72
N HIS A 451 -11.74 23.02 12.71
CA HIS A 451 -12.59 24.19 12.58
C HIS A 451 -11.70 25.44 12.53
N HIS A 452 -11.92 26.28 11.52
CA HIS A 452 -11.18 27.51 11.32
C HIS A 452 -12.13 28.70 11.35
N GLU A 453 -11.67 29.80 11.89
CA GLU A 453 -12.41 31.07 11.90
C GLU A 453 -11.74 32.10 11.00
N MET A 454 -12.52 32.78 10.17
CA MET A 454 -12.04 33.82 9.28
C MET A 454 -13.03 34.97 9.21
N ASN A 455 -12.50 36.16 9.04
CA ASN A 455 -13.32 37.37 8.86
C ASN A 455 -13.40 37.72 7.38
N LEU A 456 -14.57 38.22 6.98
CA LEU A 456 -14.86 38.75 5.65
C LEU A 456 -15.50 40.14 5.73
N ASN A 457 -15.19 40.98 4.74
CA ASN A 457 -15.94 42.20 4.49
C ASN A 457 -17.35 41.84 3.98
N PRO A 458 -18.35 42.76 4.11
CA PRO A 458 -19.73 42.45 3.74
C PRO A 458 -19.93 41.93 2.33
N ALA A 459 -19.28 42.53 1.32
CA ALA A 459 -19.50 42.14 -0.07
C ALA A 459 -19.04 40.70 -0.39
N PRO A 460 -17.81 40.22 -0.06
CA PRO A 460 -17.43 38.81 -0.25
C PRO A 460 -18.23 37.85 0.63
N PHE A 461 -18.66 38.26 1.83
CA PHE A 461 -19.52 37.46 2.71
C PHE A 461 -20.87 37.16 2.04
N GLU A 462 -21.57 38.19 1.55
CA GLU A 462 -22.85 38.02 0.86
C GLU A 462 -22.72 37.16 -0.41
N LYS A 463 -21.61 37.30 -1.17
CA LYS A 463 -21.35 36.49 -2.35
C LYS A 463 -21.14 35.01 -2.02
N ILE A 464 -20.52 34.67 -0.88
CA ILE A 464 -20.42 33.27 -0.43
C ILE A 464 -21.79 32.78 0.03
N LYS A 465 -22.52 33.58 0.81
CA LYS A 465 -23.84 33.25 1.34
C LYS A 465 -24.87 32.93 0.25
N ASN A 466 -24.83 33.65 -0.86
CA ASN A 466 -25.74 33.43 -1.99
C ASN A 466 -25.20 32.47 -3.07
N GLY A 467 -24.00 31.91 -2.87
CA GLY A 467 -23.39 30.94 -3.78
C GLY A 467 -22.69 31.50 -5.02
N GLN A 468 -22.62 32.83 -5.17
CA GLN A 468 -21.91 33.48 -6.29
C GLN A 468 -20.39 33.34 -6.17
N LYS A 469 -19.87 33.29 -4.94
CA LYS A 469 -18.46 33.09 -4.67
C LYS A 469 -18.28 31.75 -3.99
N THR A 470 -17.59 30.85 -4.68
CA THR A 470 -17.26 29.51 -4.17
C THR A 470 -15.79 29.30 -3.91
N ILE A 471 -14.92 30.27 -4.28
CA ILE A 471 -13.47 30.22 -4.03
C ILE A 471 -13.05 31.48 -3.27
N GLU A 472 -12.58 31.31 -2.04
CA GLU A 472 -12.00 32.38 -1.23
C GLU A 472 -10.50 32.49 -1.46
N LEU A 473 -10.00 33.71 -1.69
CA LEU A 473 -8.60 34.00 -2.01
C LEU A 473 -7.83 34.51 -0.79
N ARG A 474 -6.72 33.86 -0.46
CA ARG A 474 -5.89 34.19 0.72
C ARG A 474 -4.39 34.04 0.45
N LEU A 475 -3.55 34.67 1.30
CA LEU A 475 -2.15 34.26 1.42
C LEU A 475 -2.06 32.83 1.95
N TYR A 476 -1.11 32.06 1.48
CA TYR A 476 -0.82 30.72 2.00
C TYR A 476 0.15 30.82 3.19
N ASP A 477 -0.22 31.63 4.18
CA ASP A 477 0.53 31.89 5.40
C ASP A 477 0.44 30.74 6.42
N LYS A 478 1.10 30.88 7.57
CA LYS A 478 1.15 29.83 8.61
C LYS A 478 -0.26 29.36 9.05
N LYS A 479 -1.26 30.27 9.14
CA LYS A 479 -2.63 29.90 9.53
C LYS A 479 -3.35 29.13 8.43
N ARG A 480 -3.18 29.51 7.15
CA ARG A 480 -3.87 28.88 6.01
C ARG A 480 -3.21 27.58 5.59
N ARG A 481 -1.94 27.36 5.96
CA ARG A 481 -1.26 26.07 5.81
C ARG A 481 -1.85 24.95 6.68
N LEU A 482 -2.57 25.31 7.74
CA LEU A 482 -3.25 24.35 8.61
C LEU A 482 -4.57 23.84 8.03
N ILE A 483 -5.16 24.55 7.05
CA ILE A 483 -6.44 24.20 6.44
C ILE A 483 -6.27 22.99 5.53
N LYS A 484 -7.17 22.04 5.66
CA LYS A 484 -7.23 20.82 4.85
C LYS A 484 -8.59 20.67 4.18
N VAL A 485 -8.63 19.90 3.12
CA VAL A 485 -9.88 19.48 2.48
C VAL A 485 -10.72 18.71 3.50
N GLY A 486 -11.99 19.08 3.60
CA GLY A 486 -12.93 18.54 4.58
C GLY A 486 -13.05 19.35 5.87
N ASP A 487 -12.11 20.25 6.17
CA ASP A 487 -12.22 21.16 7.31
C ASP A 487 -13.43 22.10 7.18
N THR A 488 -13.88 22.61 8.32
CA THR A 488 -14.93 23.64 8.37
C THR A 488 -14.31 25.01 8.56
N ILE A 489 -14.84 26.01 7.83
CA ILE A 489 -14.49 27.42 8.04
C ILE A 489 -15.75 28.17 8.39
N THR A 490 -15.78 28.83 9.54
CA THR A 490 -16.80 29.83 9.87
C THR A 490 -16.28 31.20 9.50
N PHE A 491 -16.98 31.84 8.59
CA PHE A 491 -16.74 33.23 8.21
C PHE A 491 -17.62 34.14 9.03
N THR A 492 -17.04 35.22 9.56
CA THR A 492 -17.76 36.30 10.28
C THR A 492 -17.74 37.56 9.43
N ASN A 493 -18.92 38.14 9.21
CA ASN A 493 -19.05 39.43 8.54
C ASN A 493 -18.56 40.54 9.48
N ASN A 494 -17.53 41.30 9.08
CA ASN A 494 -16.90 42.34 9.89
C ASN A 494 -17.86 43.48 10.26
N ALA A 495 -18.93 43.70 9.49
CA ALA A 495 -19.86 44.82 9.74
C ALA A 495 -21.07 44.39 10.59
N SER A 496 -21.63 43.20 10.33
CA SER A 496 -22.88 42.76 10.99
C SER A 496 -22.65 41.78 12.12
N GLY A 497 -21.47 41.15 12.21
CA GLY A 497 -21.22 40.03 13.11
C GLY A 497 -21.91 38.72 12.69
N GLU A 498 -22.64 38.71 11.59
CA GLU A 498 -23.27 37.52 11.06
C GLU A 498 -22.23 36.47 10.70
N THR A 499 -22.56 35.20 10.93
CA THR A 499 -21.66 34.07 10.62
C THR A 499 -22.27 33.14 9.59
N LEU A 500 -21.41 32.53 8.76
CA LEU A 500 -21.76 31.43 7.89
C LEU A 500 -20.67 30.35 7.95
N SER A 501 -21.07 29.09 7.88
CA SER A 501 -20.14 27.95 7.91
C SER A 501 -20.05 27.28 6.55
N THR A 502 -18.84 26.91 6.19
CA THR A 502 -18.53 26.25 4.92
C THR A 502 -17.64 25.03 5.16
N THR A 503 -17.68 24.08 4.24
CA THR A 503 -16.70 22.99 4.18
C THR A 503 -15.69 23.27 3.07
N VAL A 504 -14.41 23.04 3.33
CA VAL A 504 -13.33 23.13 2.33
C VAL A 504 -13.43 21.96 1.37
N LYS A 505 -13.66 22.24 0.09
CA LYS A 505 -13.72 21.22 -0.97
C LYS A 505 -12.38 20.96 -1.61
N LYS A 506 -11.63 22.03 -1.88
CA LYS A 506 -10.32 21.95 -2.54
C LYS A 506 -9.44 23.13 -2.17
N LEU A 507 -8.12 22.91 -2.22
CA LEU A 507 -7.11 23.95 -2.03
C LEU A 507 -6.27 24.09 -3.29
N HIS A 508 -6.35 25.24 -3.93
CA HIS A 508 -5.58 25.61 -5.13
C HIS A 508 -4.41 26.48 -4.71
N ARG A 509 -3.18 25.97 -4.75
CA ARG A 509 -1.95 26.65 -4.28
C ARG A 509 -1.16 27.18 -5.46
N PHE A 510 -0.67 28.42 -5.34
CA PHE A 510 0.10 29.10 -6.37
C PHE A 510 1.19 29.97 -5.73
N ASP A 511 2.22 30.29 -6.49
CA ASP A 511 3.30 31.15 -6.00
C ASP A 511 2.90 32.63 -5.99
N SER A 512 1.92 33.03 -6.81
CA SER A 512 1.45 34.42 -6.90
C SER A 512 -0.03 34.52 -7.27
N PHE A 513 -0.64 35.70 -7.02
CA PHE A 513 -1.97 35.96 -7.56
C PHE A 513 -2.00 36.07 -9.08
N ALA A 514 -0.90 36.38 -9.75
CA ALA A 514 -0.82 36.37 -11.21
C ALA A 514 -1.08 34.96 -11.77
N GLU A 515 -0.42 33.96 -11.20
CA GLU A 515 -0.63 32.55 -11.58
C GLU A 515 -2.05 32.08 -11.20
N LEU A 516 -2.53 32.44 -10.02
CA LEU A 516 -3.88 32.08 -9.56
C LEU A 516 -4.96 32.64 -10.50
N TYR A 517 -4.85 33.92 -10.91
CA TYR A 517 -5.83 34.58 -11.77
C TYR A 517 -5.87 33.99 -13.19
N SER A 518 -4.72 33.48 -13.68
CA SER A 518 -4.67 32.81 -14.98
C SER A 518 -5.22 31.37 -14.94
N SER A 519 -5.30 30.76 -13.74
CA SER A 519 -5.61 29.34 -13.56
C SER A 519 -7.02 29.06 -13.04
N LEU A 520 -7.60 30.00 -12.26
CA LEU A 520 -8.92 29.81 -11.64
C LEU A 520 -10.05 30.58 -12.34
N PRO A 521 -11.30 30.05 -12.32
CA PRO A 521 -12.45 30.75 -12.85
C PRO A 521 -12.81 31.96 -11.95
N LEU A 522 -12.44 33.16 -12.36
CA LEU A 522 -12.56 34.38 -11.58
C LEU A 522 -14.00 34.73 -11.16
N LEU A 523 -15.01 34.28 -11.91
CA LEU A 523 -16.42 34.40 -11.49
C LEU A 523 -16.66 33.66 -10.17
N GLN A 524 -16.05 32.50 -9.96
CA GLN A 524 -16.13 31.74 -8.70
C GLN A 524 -15.31 32.39 -7.58
N CYS A 525 -14.34 33.22 -7.92
CA CYS A 525 -13.54 34.00 -6.97
C CYS A 525 -14.21 35.27 -6.49
N GLY A 526 -15.43 35.58 -7.01
CA GLY A 526 -16.26 36.72 -6.60
C GLY A 526 -16.25 37.88 -7.57
N TYR A 527 -15.69 37.74 -8.76
CA TYR A 527 -15.90 38.67 -9.85
C TYR A 527 -17.30 38.48 -10.45
N THR A 528 -17.80 39.49 -11.17
CA THR A 528 -19.09 39.44 -11.87
C THR A 528 -18.87 39.64 -13.38
N PRO A 529 -19.84 39.28 -14.25
CA PRO A 529 -19.70 39.51 -15.68
C PRO A 529 -19.37 40.96 -16.06
N GLU A 530 -19.79 41.92 -15.24
CA GLU A 530 -19.59 43.35 -15.50
C GLU A 530 -18.17 43.82 -15.16
N ASN A 531 -17.45 43.11 -14.27
CA ASN A 531 -16.13 43.53 -13.80
C ASN A 531 -15.01 42.56 -14.09
N ILE A 532 -15.29 41.37 -14.61
CA ILE A 532 -14.27 40.33 -14.89
C ILE A 532 -13.23 40.79 -15.91
N GLU A 533 -13.62 41.61 -16.91
CA GLU A 533 -12.68 42.13 -17.91
C GLU A 533 -11.66 43.11 -17.32
N ARG A 534 -11.93 43.66 -16.16
CA ARG A 534 -11.04 44.57 -15.42
C ARG A 534 -10.30 43.87 -14.28
N ALA A 535 -10.53 42.58 -14.11
CA ALA A 535 -9.88 41.80 -13.05
C ALA A 535 -8.35 41.77 -13.27
N HIS A 536 -7.61 42.20 -12.28
CA HIS A 536 -6.16 42.22 -12.33
C HIS A 536 -5.56 41.68 -11.03
N PRO A 537 -4.44 40.92 -11.07
CA PRO A 537 -3.82 40.39 -9.84
C PRO A 537 -3.50 41.45 -8.79
N SER A 538 -3.21 42.70 -9.20
CA SER A 538 -2.98 43.82 -8.28
C SER A 538 -4.24 44.24 -7.49
N ASP A 539 -5.43 43.75 -7.83
CA ASP A 539 -6.63 43.97 -7.00
C ASP A 539 -6.45 43.42 -5.59
N MET A 540 -5.54 42.46 -5.44
CA MET A 540 -5.21 41.82 -4.17
C MET A 540 -4.16 42.61 -3.37
N ASP A 541 -3.43 43.57 -3.96
CA ASP A 541 -2.40 44.37 -3.29
C ASP A 541 -2.97 45.25 -2.17
N ARG A 542 -4.26 45.63 -2.26
CA ARG A 542 -4.99 46.34 -1.19
C ARG A 542 -5.18 45.49 0.07
N TYR A 543 -5.05 44.19 -0.02
CA TYR A 543 -5.17 43.23 1.10
C TYR A 543 -3.83 42.65 1.53
N TYR A 544 -2.91 42.44 0.57
CA TYR A 544 -1.66 41.74 0.78
C TYR A 544 -0.55 42.41 -0.01
N THR A 545 0.52 42.83 0.66
CA THR A 545 1.67 43.45 -0.03
C THR A 545 2.38 42.44 -0.96
N PRO A 546 3.00 42.91 -2.07
CA PRO A 546 3.77 42.03 -2.96
C PRO A 546 4.85 41.19 -2.26
N GLU A 547 5.50 41.75 -1.23
CA GLU A 547 6.51 41.06 -0.42
C GLU A 547 5.88 39.90 0.35
N ALA A 548 4.68 40.08 0.92
CA ALA A 548 3.95 39.04 1.63
C ALA A 548 3.50 37.93 0.68
N GLN A 549 3.05 38.28 -0.53
CA GLN A 549 2.69 37.32 -1.56
C GLN A 549 3.89 36.46 -1.96
N SER A 550 5.03 37.09 -2.27
CA SER A 550 6.27 36.38 -2.63
C SER A 550 6.82 35.49 -1.50
N LYS A 551 6.66 35.94 -0.24
CA LYS A 551 7.14 35.18 0.93
C LYS A 551 6.31 33.95 1.24
N HIS A 552 5.00 34.02 1.06
CA HIS A 552 4.07 32.98 1.55
C HIS A 552 3.41 32.17 0.46
N GLY A 553 3.36 32.67 -0.78
CA GLY A 553 2.48 32.16 -1.82
C GLY A 553 1.01 32.49 -1.54
N VAL A 554 0.13 32.01 -2.38
CA VAL A 554 -1.32 32.28 -2.29
C VAL A 554 -2.14 31.00 -2.42
N VAL A 555 -3.38 31.04 -1.94
CA VAL A 555 -4.29 29.90 -2.00
C VAL A 555 -5.71 30.34 -2.36
N GLY A 556 -6.31 29.64 -3.31
CA GLY A 556 -7.76 29.64 -3.55
C GLY A 556 -8.39 28.50 -2.76
N ILE A 557 -9.26 28.83 -1.80
CA ILE A 557 -9.97 27.88 -0.94
C ILE A 557 -11.35 27.66 -1.54
N GLU A 558 -11.57 26.49 -2.16
CA GLU A 558 -12.88 26.12 -2.71
C GLU A 558 -13.80 25.64 -1.59
N LEU A 559 -15.00 26.20 -1.55
CA LEU A 559 -15.92 26.14 -0.42
C LEU A 559 -17.27 25.54 -0.84
N CYS A 560 -17.90 24.83 0.09
CA CYS A 560 -19.31 24.46 0.03
C CYS A 560 -20.04 25.02 1.25
N LEU A 561 -21.10 25.78 1.03
CA LEU A 561 -21.90 26.33 2.10
C LEU A 561 -22.61 25.20 2.88
N ILE A 562 -22.48 25.20 4.19
CA ILE A 562 -23.24 24.32 5.08
C ILE A 562 -24.61 25.01 5.31
N LYS A 563 -25.67 24.46 4.71
CA LYS A 563 -27.02 24.94 5.00
C LYS A 563 -27.39 24.59 6.43
N PRO A 564 -27.95 25.51 7.24
CA PRO A 564 -28.50 25.15 8.54
C PRO A 564 -29.57 24.06 8.33
N ILE A 565 -29.57 23.05 9.18
CA ILE A 565 -30.65 22.07 9.23
C ILE A 565 -31.86 22.83 9.72
N THR A 566 -32.78 23.15 8.82
CA THR A 566 -34.12 23.66 9.23
C THR A 566 -34.87 22.45 9.79
N ASP A 567 -35.24 22.50 11.06
CA ASP A 567 -36.18 21.57 11.72
C ASP A 567 -37.58 21.70 11.09
N GLU A 568 -37.72 21.27 9.86
CA GLU A 568 -39.03 20.99 9.24
C GLU A 568 -39.00 19.56 8.69
N GLY A 569 -39.02 18.59 9.60
CA GLY A 569 -39.28 17.19 9.34
C GLY A 569 -40.76 16.89 9.41
N GLY A 570 -41.52 17.33 8.43
CA GLY A 570 -42.88 16.84 8.20
C GLY A 570 -42.81 15.48 7.54
N VAL A 571 -43.22 14.45 8.29
CA VAL A 571 -43.55 13.11 7.78
C VAL A 571 -44.73 13.24 6.80
N VAL A 572 -44.55 12.80 5.56
CA VAL A 572 -45.59 12.18 4.73
C VAL A 572 -44.95 10.97 4.00
#